data_5cf0b35833af02f6e3ad2947ef068fb7
#
_entry.id   5cf0b35833af02f6e3ad2947ef068fb7
#
_cell.length_a   1.000
_cell.length_b   1.000
_cell.length_c   1.000
_cell.angle_alpha   90.00
_cell.angle_beta   90.00
_cell.angle_gamma   90.00
#
_symmetry.space_group_name_H-M   'P 1'
#
loop_
_entity.id
_entity.type
_entity.pdbx_description
1 polymer ?
#
loop_
_entity_poly.entity_id
_entity_poly.type
_entity_poly.pdbx_seq_one_letter_code
_entity_poly.pdbx_strand_id
1 'polypeptide(L)'
;MTSSNGWWGNKFGAQFGLKCYKAFSVENLFLQAEFNAVRPYTYSHDELNLNFGHNNQPLAHLWGANFREAVGIMNYTKNRWFANAKVVIGKKGFDFADGTDTKSYGGDVFADNDDRVSDYGNTIGQGNVANVFIGDLQLGYLVNPATNLKLFGGLTYRKFEPAAPAKGFSASNSTWISFGLKTDVFNWYFDF
;
A
#
# COMPACT_ATOMS: atom_id res chain seq x y z
N MET A 1 25.42 -3.94 -17.60
CA MET A 1 24.00 -3.53 -17.57
C MET A 1 23.95 -2.06 -17.16
N THR A 2 23.67 -1.17 -18.08
CA THR A 2 23.51 0.25 -17.77
C THR A 2 22.08 0.48 -17.29
N SER A 3 21.92 0.83 -16.02
CA SER A 3 20.61 1.12 -15.39
C SER A 3 19.89 2.34 -15.98
N SER A 4 20.54 3.03 -16.90
CA SER A 4 20.08 4.32 -17.46
C SER A 4 19.05 4.20 -18.58
N ASN A 5 18.86 3.03 -19.18
CA ASN A 5 17.98 2.88 -20.35
C ASN A 5 16.61 2.24 -20.05
N GLY A 6 16.28 2.01 -18.77
CA GLY A 6 14.96 1.51 -18.37
C GLY A 6 14.63 0.11 -18.90
N TRP A 7 15.61 -0.79 -18.98
CA TRP A 7 15.37 -2.16 -19.44
C TRP A 7 14.33 -2.87 -18.55
N TRP A 8 13.34 -3.51 -19.18
CA TRP A 8 12.22 -4.15 -18.49
C TRP A 8 12.65 -5.26 -17.52
N GLY A 9 13.66 -6.05 -17.90
CA GLY A 9 14.18 -7.13 -17.06
C GLY A 9 14.99 -6.67 -15.84
N ASN A 10 15.19 -5.37 -15.65
CA ASN A 10 15.78 -4.82 -14.44
C ASN A 10 14.69 -4.73 -13.34
N LYS A 11 14.34 -5.89 -12.80
CA LYS A 11 13.25 -6.10 -11.83
C LYS A 11 13.79 -5.95 -10.41
N PHE A 12 13.31 -4.95 -9.66
CA PHE A 12 13.62 -4.78 -8.23
C PHE A 12 12.55 -3.98 -7.51
N GLY A 13 12.46 -4.21 -6.21
CA GLY A 13 11.76 -3.38 -5.26
C GLY A 13 12.73 -2.88 -4.18
N ALA A 14 12.46 -1.71 -3.63
CA ALA A 14 13.22 -1.13 -2.53
C ALA A 14 12.26 -0.62 -1.46
N GLN A 15 12.63 -0.86 -0.20
CA GLN A 15 11.92 -0.33 0.97
C GLN A 15 12.94 0.33 1.90
N PHE A 16 12.61 1.54 2.33
CA PHE A 16 13.35 2.27 3.35
C PHE A 16 12.39 2.69 4.45
N GLY A 17 12.79 2.53 5.71
CA GLY A 17 11.93 2.90 6.84
C GLY A 17 12.74 3.38 8.03
N LEU A 18 12.13 4.31 8.77
CA LEU A 18 12.63 4.83 10.04
C LEU A 18 11.56 4.67 11.11
N LYS A 19 11.97 4.23 12.28
CA LYS A 19 11.12 4.12 13.48
C LYS A 19 11.72 4.95 14.59
N CYS A 20 10.90 5.79 15.21
CA CYS A 20 11.30 6.65 16.30
C CYS A 20 10.39 6.37 17.52
N TYR A 21 10.99 5.87 18.57
CA TYR A 21 10.35 5.69 19.86
C TYR A 21 10.64 6.90 20.73
N LYS A 22 9.67 7.34 21.54
CA LYS A 22 9.75 8.58 22.31
C LYS A 22 10.06 9.79 21.42
N ALA A 23 9.40 9.90 20.28
CA ALA A 23 9.62 10.98 19.33
C ALA A 23 9.50 12.35 20.04
N PHE A 24 10.42 13.26 19.73
CA PHE A 24 10.49 14.60 20.34
C PHE A 24 10.55 14.57 21.89
N SER A 25 11.12 13.51 22.48
CA SER A 25 11.16 13.29 23.94
C SER A 25 9.79 13.10 24.59
N VAL A 26 8.72 12.89 23.80
CA VAL A 26 7.38 12.62 24.29
C VAL A 26 7.25 11.11 24.60
N GLU A 27 6.97 10.79 25.85
CA GLU A 27 6.77 9.39 26.25
C GLU A 27 5.57 8.77 25.54
N ASN A 28 5.74 7.49 25.17
CA ASN A 28 4.72 6.70 24.46
C ASN A 28 4.27 7.28 23.10
N LEU A 29 5.04 8.19 22.52
CA LEU A 29 4.87 8.61 21.13
C LEU A 29 5.78 7.79 20.23
N PHE A 30 5.18 6.96 19.38
CA PHE A 30 5.85 6.21 18.32
C PHE A 30 5.55 6.84 16.97
N LEU A 31 6.59 7.06 16.17
CA LEU A 31 6.47 7.49 14.78
C LEU A 31 7.23 6.52 13.89
N GLN A 32 6.65 6.24 12.73
CA GLN A 32 7.27 5.45 11.67
C GLN A 32 7.03 6.15 10.33
N ALA A 33 8.07 6.21 9.53
CA ALA A 33 8.00 6.64 8.14
C ALA A 33 8.60 5.57 7.25
N GLU A 34 7.95 5.23 6.15
CA GLU A 34 8.42 4.27 5.18
C GLU A 34 8.28 4.82 3.78
N PHE A 35 9.18 4.43 2.90
CA PHE A 35 9.11 4.65 1.47
C PHE A 35 9.32 3.33 0.75
N ASN A 36 8.37 2.99 -0.12
CA ASN A 36 8.37 1.77 -0.94
C ASN A 36 8.35 2.16 -2.41
N ALA A 37 9.15 1.47 -3.20
CA ALA A 37 9.15 1.63 -4.65
C ALA A 37 9.41 0.29 -5.32
N VAL A 38 8.60 -0.06 -6.30
CA VAL A 38 8.73 -1.30 -7.06
C VAL A 38 8.65 -0.98 -8.55
N ARG A 39 9.62 -1.49 -9.30
CA ARG A 39 9.67 -1.29 -10.75
C ARG A 39 8.56 -2.05 -11.48
N PRO A 40 8.21 -1.60 -12.71
CA PRO A 40 7.33 -2.35 -13.59
C PRO A 40 7.84 -3.77 -13.80
N TYR A 41 6.94 -4.73 -13.99
CA TYR A 41 7.20 -6.16 -14.29
C TYR A 41 7.94 -6.93 -13.20
N THR A 42 8.20 -6.35 -12.00
CA THR A 42 9.08 -6.96 -10.99
C THR A 42 8.60 -8.33 -10.54
N TYR A 43 7.31 -8.57 -10.49
CA TYR A 43 6.72 -9.82 -9.98
C TYR A 43 5.97 -10.61 -11.05
N SER A 44 5.93 -10.14 -12.30
CA SER A 44 5.31 -10.83 -13.42
C SER A 44 6.30 -11.76 -14.12
N HIS A 45 5.79 -12.79 -14.78
CA HIS A 45 6.50 -13.75 -15.60
C HIS A 45 5.73 -14.01 -16.89
N ASP A 46 6.34 -14.64 -17.89
CA ASP A 46 5.72 -15.14 -19.11
C ASP A 46 4.73 -16.29 -18.83
N GLU A 47 5.02 -17.11 -17.82
CA GLU A 47 4.11 -18.14 -17.33
C GLU A 47 3.41 -17.69 -16.05
N LEU A 48 2.07 -17.66 -16.05
CA LEU A 48 1.25 -17.22 -14.91
C LEU A 48 1.56 -17.97 -13.62
N ASN A 49 1.92 -19.24 -13.71
CA ASN A 49 2.23 -20.07 -12.52
C ASN A 49 3.55 -19.67 -11.84
N LEU A 50 4.42 -18.91 -12.52
CA LEU A 50 5.69 -18.44 -11.99
C LEU A 50 5.62 -17.02 -11.44
N ASN A 51 4.49 -16.34 -11.59
CA ASN A 51 4.28 -15.01 -11.05
C ASN A 51 4.29 -15.04 -9.51
N PHE A 52 4.84 -13.98 -8.91
CA PHE A 52 4.93 -13.88 -7.45
C PHE A 52 3.59 -13.45 -6.84
N GLY A 53 2.60 -14.32 -6.98
CA GLY A 53 1.23 -14.15 -6.51
C GLY A 53 0.63 -15.45 -6.01
N HIS A 54 -0.41 -15.36 -5.17
CA HIS A 54 -1.18 -16.48 -4.67
C HIS A 54 -2.63 -16.06 -4.44
N ASN A 55 -3.60 -16.92 -4.80
CA ASN A 55 -5.03 -16.62 -4.70
C ASN A 55 -5.42 -15.26 -5.30
N ASN A 56 -4.90 -14.96 -6.47
CA ASN A 56 -5.11 -13.67 -7.18
C ASN A 56 -4.68 -12.43 -6.37
N GLN A 57 -3.68 -12.58 -5.50
CA GLN A 57 -3.08 -11.49 -4.73
C GLN A 57 -1.56 -11.49 -4.86
N PRO A 58 -0.92 -10.31 -4.98
CA PRO A 58 0.54 -10.21 -4.92
C PRO A 58 1.06 -10.63 -3.54
N LEU A 59 2.15 -11.42 -3.51
CA LEU A 59 2.74 -11.90 -2.26
C LEU A 59 3.67 -10.88 -1.57
N ALA A 60 4.34 -10.00 -2.35
CA ALA A 60 5.30 -9.08 -1.78
C ALA A 60 4.66 -7.81 -1.21
N HIS A 61 3.89 -7.12 -2.02
CA HIS A 61 3.25 -5.86 -1.65
C HIS A 61 1.84 -5.79 -2.21
N LEU A 62 0.90 -5.26 -1.44
CA LEU A 62 -0.52 -5.19 -1.83
C LEU A 62 -0.76 -4.46 -3.16
N TRP A 63 0.09 -3.48 -3.48
CA TRP A 63 0.01 -2.76 -4.75
C TRP A 63 0.68 -3.49 -5.92
N GLY A 64 1.30 -4.66 -5.71
CA GLY A 64 2.00 -5.41 -6.75
C GLY A 64 3.26 -4.71 -7.22
N ALA A 65 3.31 -4.30 -8.48
CA ALA A 65 4.46 -3.65 -9.10
C ALA A 65 4.10 -2.25 -9.67
N ASN A 66 5.09 -1.56 -10.24
CA ASN A 66 4.95 -0.27 -10.93
C ASN A 66 4.40 0.85 -10.02
N PHE A 67 4.89 0.96 -8.79
CA PHE A 67 4.41 1.96 -7.83
C PHE A 67 5.54 2.55 -6.98
N ARG A 68 5.23 3.67 -6.36
CA ARG A 68 5.96 4.27 -5.25
C ARG A 68 4.97 4.81 -4.23
N GLU A 69 5.26 4.62 -2.96
CA GLU A 69 4.44 5.14 -1.86
C GLU A 69 5.30 5.62 -0.70
N ALA A 70 4.74 6.53 0.07
CA ALA A 70 5.23 6.91 1.39
C ALA A 70 4.15 6.59 2.42
N VAL A 71 4.56 6.00 3.53
CA VAL A 71 3.69 5.62 4.65
C VAL A 71 4.17 6.33 5.90
N GLY A 72 3.26 7.03 6.57
CA GLY A 72 3.47 7.59 7.90
C GLY A 72 2.57 6.90 8.92
N ILE A 73 3.12 6.50 10.05
CA ILE A 73 2.38 5.89 11.16
C ILE A 73 2.72 6.64 12.45
N MET A 74 1.69 6.94 13.22
CA MET A 74 1.80 7.51 14.55
C MET A 74 0.97 6.68 15.53
N ASN A 75 1.58 6.30 16.65
CA ASN A 75 0.87 5.74 17.78
C ASN A 75 1.23 6.54 19.03
N TYR A 76 0.22 6.98 19.75
CA TYR A 76 0.39 7.74 20.97
C TYR A 76 -0.52 7.20 22.05
N THR A 77 0.01 7.06 23.26
CA THR A 77 -0.77 6.62 24.42
C THR A 77 -0.44 7.53 25.62
N LYS A 78 -1.45 8.05 26.27
CA LYS A 78 -1.31 8.82 27.50
C LYS A 78 -2.38 8.40 28.51
N ASN A 79 -1.95 7.84 29.63
CA ASN A 79 -2.84 7.26 30.63
C ASN A 79 -3.76 6.18 30.01
N ARG A 80 -5.05 6.47 29.88
CA ARG A 80 -6.07 5.59 29.29
C ARG A 80 -6.46 5.99 27.85
N TRP A 81 -5.94 7.12 27.35
CA TRP A 81 -6.23 7.58 25.99
C TRP A 81 -5.21 7.04 25.01
N PHE A 82 -5.66 6.67 23.83
CA PHE A 82 -4.78 6.33 22.71
C PHE A 82 -5.22 7.01 21.41
N ALA A 83 -4.25 7.29 20.58
CA ALA A 83 -4.43 7.82 19.25
C ALA A 83 -3.53 7.05 18.28
N ASN A 84 -4.10 6.54 17.21
CA ASN A 84 -3.37 5.90 16.12
C ASN A 84 -3.71 6.65 14.83
N ALA A 85 -2.70 7.01 14.06
CA ALA A 85 -2.88 7.58 12.74
C ALA A 85 -1.99 6.85 11.72
N LYS A 86 -2.50 6.68 10.52
CA LYS A 86 -1.77 6.15 9.37
C LYS A 86 -2.10 7.00 8.15
N VAL A 87 -1.08 7.39 7.42
CA VAL A 87 -1.22 8.08 6.14
C VAL A 87 -0.43 7.34 5.09
N VAL A 88 -1.04 7.07 3.95
CA VAL A 88 -0.39 6.51 2.77
C VAL A 88 -0.62 7.45 1.61
N ILE A 89 0.47 7.84 0.94
CA ILE A 89 0.46 8.68 -0.24
C ILE A 89 1.29 7.99 -1.30
N GLY A 90 0.74 7.79 -2.49
CA GLY A 90 1.52 7.12 -3.52
C GLY A 90 0.96 7.29 -4.92
N LYS A 91 1.73 6.73 -5.85
CA LYS A 91 1.39 6.66 -7.27
C LYS A 91 1.61 5.24 -7.74
N LYS A 92 0.64 4.70 -8.45
CA LYS A 92 0.72 3.40 -9.11
C LYS A 92 0.38 3.55 -10.59
N GLY A 93 1.19 2.94 -11.45
CA GLY A 93 0.87 2.79 -12.86
C GLY A 93 0.01 1.55 -13.10
N PHE A 94 -1.05 1.73 -13.85
CA PHE A 94 -1.96 0.68 -14.31
C PHE A 94 -1.93 0.56 -15.82
N ASP A 95 -2.46 -0.53 -16.34
CA ASP A 95 -2.74 -0.67 -17.75
C ASP A 95 -3.95 0.22 -18.13
N PHE A 96 -4.10 0.56 -19.42
CA PHE A 96 -5.24 1.34 -19.85
C PHE A 96 -6.48 0.45 -19.98
N ALA A 97 -7.59 0.89 -19.39
CA ALA A 97 -8.83 0.10 -19.34
C ALA A 97 -9.85 0.51 -20.43
N ASP A 98 -9.42 1.21 -21.47
CA ASP A 98 -10.28 1.66 -22.56
C ASP A 98 -10.54 0.58 -23.63
N GLY A 99 -9.86 -0.55 -23.54
CA GLY A 99 -9.98 -1.68 -24.46
C GLY A 99 -9.27 -1.47 -25.82
N THR A 100 -8.60 -0.35 -26.03
CA THR A 100 -7.84 -0.05 -27.25
C THR A 100 -6.38 -0.47 -27.12
N ASP A 101 -5.84 -0.44 -25.92
CA ASP A 101 -4.48 -0.86 -25.61
C ASP A 101 -4.49 -2.21 -24.87
N THR A 102 -3.91 -3.24 -25.45
CA THR A 102 -3.77 -4.58 -24.87
C THR A 102 -2.42 -4.78 -24.19
N LYS A 103 -1.59 -3.75 -24.16
CA LYS A 103 -0.23 -3.83 -23.61
C LYS A 103 -0.22 -3.72 -22.08
N SER A 104 0.65 -4.51 -21.46
CA SER A 104 0.94 -4.40 -20.04
C SER A 104 1.99 -3.32 -19.76
N TYR A 105 1.68 -2.45 -18.80
CA TYR A 105 2.61 -1.45 -18.29
C TYR A 105 3.33 -1.93 -17.01
N GLY A 106 3.16 -3.22 -16.68
CA GLY A 106 3.89 -3.90 -15.61
C GLY A 106 3.42 -3.55 -14.20
N GLY A 107 2.18 -3.08 -14.06
CA GLY A 107 1.52 -2.85 -12.76
C GLY A 107 0.77 -4.06 -12.24
N ASP A 108 0.25 -4.89 -13.14
CA ASP A 108 -0.40 -6.16 -12.84
C ASP A 108 0.65 -7.27 -12.79
N VAL A 109 0.74 -7.96 -11.65
CA VAL A 109 1.66 -9.07 -11.46
C VAL A 109 1.22 -10.36 -12.16
N PHE A 110 -0.05 -10.43 -12.57
CA PHE A 110 -0.63 -11.58 -13.27
C PHE A 110 -0.67 -11.39 -14.78
N ALA A 111 -0.29 -10.21 -15.29
CA ALA A 111 -0.13 -10.00 -16.71
C ALA A 111 1.16 -10.65 -17.22
N ASP A 112 1.08 -11.20 -18.45
CA ASP A 112 2.24 -11.72 -19.15
C ASP A 112 3.24 -10.58 -19.42
N ASN A 113 4.51 -10.80 -19.14
CA ASN A 113 5.54 -9.80 -19.40
C ASN A 113 5.93 -9.71 -20.87
N ASP A 114 5.52 -10.65 -21.72
CA ASP A 114 5.70 -10.59 -23.17
C ASP A 114 4.73 -9.62 -23.85
N ASP A 115 3.60 -9.29 -23.18
CA ASP A 115 2.70 -8.22 -23.60
C ASP A 115 3.20 -6.81 -23.24
N ARG A 116 4.45 -6.66 -22.80
CA ARG A 116 5.03 -5.38 -22.39
C ARG A 116 5.02 -4.33 -23.50
N VAL A 117 4.92 -3.07 -23.07
CA VAL A 117 4.92 -1.92 -23.98
C VAL A 117 6.25 -1.77 -24.73
N SER A 118 7.38 -1.96 -24.00
CA SER A 118 8.72 -1.78 -24.58
C SER A 118 9.77 -2.51 -23.76
N ASP A 119 10.86 -2.89 -24.44
CA ASP A 119 12.05 -3.45 -23.78
C ASP A 119 12.82 -2.40 -22.98
N TYR A 120 12.77 -1.14 -23.39
CA TYR A 120 13.54 -0.04 -22.81
C TYR A 120 12.64 1.15 -22.48
N GLY A 121 13.15 2.09 -21.69
CA GLY A 121 12.42 3.29 -21.30
C GLY A 121 11.41 3.07 -20.16
N ASN A 122 11.38 1.89 -19.54
CA ASN A 122 10.45 1.60 -18.47
C ASN A 122 10.82 2.34 -17.19
N THR A 123 9.83 3.04 -16.61
CA THR A 123 9.97 3.84 -15.41
C THR A 123 8.87 3.52 -14.39
N ILE A 124 9.15 3.74 -13.11
CA ILE A 124 8.14 3.54 -12.05
C ILE A 124 7.01 4.55 -12.21
N GLY A 125 5.77 4.06 -12.24
CA GLY A 125 4.57 4.87 -12.43
C GLY A 125 4.23 5.09 -13.91
N GLN A 126 4.68 4.22 -14.83
CA GLN A 126 4.30 4.26 -16.25
C GLN A 126 2.87 3.76 -16.48
N GLY A 127 2.31 4.06 -17.66
CA GLY A 127 0.93 3.71 -18.03
C GLY A 127 -0.08 4.69 -17.48
N ASN A 128 -1.27 4.23 -17.17
CA ASN A 128 -2.33 5.03 -16.55
C ASN A 128 -2.03 5.25 -15.06
N VAL A 129 -1.41 6.37 -14.75
CA VAL A 129 -0.94 6.67 -13.38
C VAL A 129 -2.12 7.07 -12.50
N ALA A 130 -2.33 6.37 -11.41
CA ALA A 130 -3.27 6.79 -10.38
C ALA A 130 -2.55 7.36 -9.16
N ASN A 131 -3.05 8.48 -8.66
CA ASN A 131 -2.68 9.02 -7.36
C ASN A 131 -3.55 8.36 -6.29
N VAL A 132 -2.92 7.91 -5.21
CA VAL A 132 -3.60 7.26 -4.09
C VAL A 132 -3.28 8.01 -2.81
N PHE A 133 -4.32 8.34 -2.05
CA PHE A 133 -4.22 8.85 -0.70
C PHE A 133 -5.11 8.03 0.23
N ILE A 134 -4.56 7.60 1.36
CA ILE A 134 -5.32 6.94 2.42
C ILE A 134 -4.91 7.58 3.73
N GLY A 135 -5.88 8.12 4.47
CA GLY A 135 -5.74 8.60 5.84
C GLY A 135 -6.61 7.78 6.75
N ASP A 136 -6.04 7.29 7.84
CA ASP A 136 -6.76 6.58 8.90
C ASP A 136 -6.41 7.21 10.25
N LEU A 137 -7.42 7.53 11.02
CA LEU A 137 -7.29 8.07 12.38
C LEU A 137 -8.20 7.30 13.31
N GLN A 138 -7.63 6.78 14.38
CA GLN A 138 -8.38 6.13 15.46
C GLN A 138 -8.04 6.77 16.80
N LEU A 139 -9.07 7.19 17.51
CA LEU A 139 -8.96 7.71 18.87
C LEU A 139 -9.75 6.80 19.81
N GLY A 140 -9.27 6.60 21.02
CA GLY A 140 -10.01 5.77 21.95
C GLY A 140 -9.55 5.89 23.41
N TYR A 141 -10.30 5.19 24.24
CA TYR A 141 -10.14 5.20 25.68
C TYR A 141 -10.14 3.77 26.24
N LEU A 142 -9.17 3.46 27.08
CA LEU A 142 -9.06 2.19 27.79
C LEU A 142 -10.03 2.18 28.98
N VAL A 143 -11.16 1.53 28.80
CA VAL A 143 -12.23 1.46 29.80
C VAL A 143 -11.81 0.55 30.96
N ASN A 144 -11.35 -0.66 30.64
CA ASN A 144 -10.93 -1.62 31.65
C ASN A 144 -9.51 -2.16 31.33
N PRO A 145 -8.50 -1.79 32.15
CA PRO A 145 -7.13 -2.29 31.97
C PRO A 145 -6.97 -3.80 32.12
N ALA A 146 -7.76 -4.44 33.01
CA ALA A 146 -7.62 -5.86 33.28
C ALA A 146 -8.01 -6.75 32.08
N THR A 147 -8.99 -6.30 31.29
CA THR A 147 -9.47 -7.01 30.10
C THR A 147 -9.02 -6.32 28.81
N ASN A 148 -8.22 -5.26 28.90
CA ASN A 148 -7.82 -4.41 27.78
C ASN A 148 -9.01 -3.90 26.95
N LEU A 149 -10.17 -3.70 27.61
CA LEU A 149 -11.38 -3.21 26.93
C LEU A 149 -11.23 -1.74 26.60
N LYS A 150 -11.34 -1.44 25.30
CA LYS A 150 -11.19 -0.10 24.72
C LYS A 150 -12.48 0.31 24.02
N LEU A 151 -12.90 1.56 24.25
CA LEU A 151 -13.87 2.26 23.41
C LEU A 151 -13.10 3.04 22.36
N PHE A 152 -13.50 3.00 21.09
CA PHE A 152 -12.84 3.76 20.05
C PHE A 152 -13.81 4.39 19.05
N GLY A 153 -13.35 5.48 18.43
CA GLY A 153 -13.89 6.07 17.23
C GLY A 153 -12.81 6.16 16.17
N GLY A 154 -13.16 5.95 14.91
CA GLY A 154 -12.24 5.96 13.79
C GLY A 154 -12.81 6.71 12.60
N LEU A 155 -11.91 7.33 11.84
CA LEU A 155 -12.17 7.99 10.56
C LEU A 155 -11.16 7.48 9.54
N THR A 156 -11.66 6.90 8.44
CA THR A 156 -10.83 6.51 7.30
C THR A 156 -11.28 7.31 6.08
N TYR A 157 -10.34 7.97 5.42
CA TYR A 157 -10.54 8.66 4.15
C TYR A 157 -9.64 8.06 3.08
N ARG A 158 -10.22 7.73 1.93
CA ARG A 158 -9.49 7.23 0.77
C ARG A 158 -9.81 8.07 -0.45
N LYS A 159 -8.78 8.36 -1.24
CA LYS A 159 -8.89 9.05 -2.52
C LYS A 159 -8.08 8.28 -3.56
N PHE A 160 -8.70 8.04 -4.70
CA PHE A 160 -8.09 7.38 -5.86
C PHE A 160 -8.36 8.23 -7.10
N GLU A 161 -7.32 8.65 -7.82
CA GLU A 161 -7.41 9.53 -8.98
C GLU A 161 -6.54 9.02 -10.12
N PRO A 162 -7.09 8.27 -11.09
CA PRO A 162 -6.38 7.88 -12.30
C PRO A 162 -6.25 9.07 -13.26
N ALA A 163 -5.13 9.14 -13.98
CA ALA A 163 -4.88 10.19 -14.98
C ALA A 163 -5.80 10.06 -16.21
N ALA A 164 -6.10 8.81 -16.63
CA ALA A 164 -7.03 8.50 -17.70
C ALA A 164 -8.19 7.65 -17.16
N PRO A 165 -9.32 8.28 -16.77
CA PRO A 165 -10.49 7.55 -16.32
C PRO A 165 -11.13 6.76 -17.47
N ALA A 166 -11.60 5.54 -17.17
CA ALA A 166 -12.34 4.67 -18.08
C ALA A 166 -13.51 4.00 -17.36
N LYS A 167 -14.40 3.31 -18.09
CA LYS A 167 -15.53 2.59 -17.49
C LYS A 167 -15.00 1.52 -16.50
N GLY A 168 -15.44 1.61 -15.25
CA GLY A 168 -14.96 0.74 -14.17
C GLY A 168 -13.61 1.14 -13.55
N PHE A 169 -12.95 2.17 -14.09
CA PHE A 169 -11.68 2.69 -13.59
C PHE A 169 -11.72 4.22 -13.54
N SER A 170 -12.35 4.77 -12.52
CA SER A 170 -12.60 6.21 -12.39
C SER A 170 -12.13 6.74 -11.04
N ALA A 171 -12.02 8.06 -10.96
CA ALA A 171 -11.73 8.73 -9.70
C ALA A 171 -12.80 8.41 -8.66
N SER A 172 -12.36 8.09 -7.46
CA SER A 172 -13.25 7.78 -6.35
C SER A 172 -12.68 8.32 -5.04
N ASN A 173 -13.58 8.74 -4.17
CA ASN A 173 -13.26 9.04 -2.80
C ASN A 173 -14.27 8.35 -1.86
N SER A 174 -13.83 7.99 -0.69
CA SER A 174 -14.67 7.33 0.30
C SER A 174 -14.27 7.78 1.69
N THR A 175 -15.26 7.98 2.53
CA THR A 175 -15.09 8.30 3.94
C THR A 175 -15.85 7.30 4.77
N TRP A 176 -15.18 6.67 5.73
CA TRP A 176 -15.81 5.78 6.70
C TRP A 176 -15.61 6.32 8.10
N ILE A 177 -16.68 6.34 8.86
CA ILE A 177 -16.67 6.60 10.29
C ILE A 177 -17.01 5.29 10.99
N SER A 178 -16.21 4.92 11.97
CA SER A 178 -16.39 3.71 12.76
C SER A 178 -16.37 4.04 14.25
N PHE A 179 -17.10 3.29 15.04
CA PHE A 179 -17.02 3.33 16.51
C PHE A 179 -17.32 1.94 17.05
N GLY A 180 -16.78 1.65 18.21
CA GLY A 180 -17.01 0.34 18.82
C GLY A 180 -16.21 0.10 20.09
N LEU A 181 -16.40 -1.12 20.58
CA LEU A 181 -15.61 -1.68 21.66
C LEU A 181 -14.65 -2.72 21.06
N LYS A 182 -13.42 -2.74 21.54
CA LYS A 182 -12.44 -3.79 21.22
C LYS A 182 -11.72 -4.21 22.48
N THR A 183 -11.35 -5.48 22.53
CA THR A 183 -10.47 -6.03 23.55
C THR A 183 -9.39 -6.84 22.84
N ASP A 184 -8.21 -6.87 23.40
CA ASP A 184 -7.14 -7.73 22.91
C ASP A 184 -7.29 -9.06 23.65
N VAL A 185 -7.90 -10.03 22.99
CA VAL A 185 -8.00 -11.40 23.49
C VAL A 185 -6.68 -12.12 23.18
N PHE A 186 -6.27 -13.03 24.04
CA PHE A 186 -5.10 -13.86 23.80
C PHE A 186 -5.23 -14.55 22.45
N ASN A 187 -4.26 -14.32 21.54
CA ASN A 187 -4.12 -15.13 20.35
C ASN A 187 -3.62 -16.51 20.76
N TRP A 188 -4.50 -17.48 20.76
CA TRP A 188 -4.09 -18.88 20.83
C TRP A 188 -3.54 -19.26 19.45
N TYR A 189 -2.23 -19.40 19.36
CA TYR A 189 -1.66 -20.06 18.20
C TYR A 189 -1.84 -21.56 18.39
N PHE A 190 -2.65 -22.15 17.55
CA PHE A 190 -2.66 -23.59 17.39
C PHE A 190 -1.72 -23.92 16.25
N ASP A 191 -0.52 -24.39 16.56
CA ASP A 191 0.35 -25.06 15.59
C ASP A 191 -0.23 -26.46 15.35
N PHE A 192 -0.84 -26.64 14.20
CA PHE A 192 -1.25 -27.94 13.70
C PHE A 192 -0.32 -28.40 12.59
#